data_0f76cb16e3c83113ad2d1a442cd0e286
#
_entry.id   0f76cb16e3c83113ad2d1a442cd0e286
#
_cell.length_a   1.000
_cell.length_b   1.000
_cell.length_c   1.000
_cell.angle_alpha   90.00
_cell.angle_beta   90.00
_cell.angle_gamma   90.00
#
_symmetry.space_group_name_H-M   'P 1'
#
loop_
_entity.id
_entity.type
_entity.pdbx_description
1 polymer ?
#
loop_
_entity_poly.entity_id
_entity_poly.type
_entity_poly.pdbx_seq_one_letter_code
_entity_poly.pdbx_strand_id
1 'polypeptide(L)'
;CTHIKEIEKELKKNKQQLAFEPIDFGYFLNGENDFGSAGGQVACNISGPRRFKAGSVRDHVLGFRGVNGRGEIIKSGGVVVKNVTGYDLSKLICGSYGTLVALTEITFKVLPAPEENKTLIIHNKKLEIAVDLLNKSISSSNDVSGAAILPDDPKVPGSRLNIQKTFQLNDLKHEGSITAIRIEGS
;
A
#
# COMPACT_ATOMS: atom_id res chain seq x y z
N CYS A 1 -17.44 8.97 -6.10
CA CYS A 1 -16.21 8.74 -5.32
C CYS A 1 -15.01 8.88 -6.26
N THR A 2 -13.95 9.57 -5.83
CA THR A 2 -12.71 9.68 -6.62
C THR A 2 -11.98 8.35 -6.62
N HIS A 3 -11.65 7.82 -7.79
CA HIS A 3 -10.87 6.60 -7.94
C HIS A 3 -9.40 6.86 -7.64
N ILE A 4 -8.72 5.89 -7.04
CA ILE A 4 -7.28 5.98 -6.74
C ILE A 4 -6.48 6.24 -8.01
N LYS A 5 -6.80 5.59 -9.13
CA LYS A 5 -6.14 5.81 -10.43
C LYS A 5 -6.14 7.28 -10.87
N GLU A 6 -7.22 8.01 -10.61
CA GLU A 6 -7.32 9.44 -10.96
C GLU A 6 -6.38 10.27 -10.09
N ILE A 7 -6.33 9.95 -8.79
CA ILE A 7 -5.42 10.61 -7.84
C ILE A 7 -3.96 10.36 -8.23
N GLU A 8 -3.59 9.11 -8.48
CA GLU A 8 -2.22 8.74 -8.89
C GLU A 8 -1.81 9.40 -10.21
N LYS A 9 -2.73 9.48 -11.18
CA LYS A 9 -2.49 10.18 -12.44
C LYS A 9 -2.18 11.66 -12.21
N GLU A 10 -2.87 12.31 -11.30
CA GLU A 10 -2.62 13.72 -10.98
C GLU A 10 -1.31 13.90 -10.21
N LEU A 11 -1.06 13.06 -9.22
CA LEU A 11 0.18 13.09 -8.44
C LEU A 11 1.44 12.86 -9.31
N LYS A 12 1.34 11.95 -10.27
CA LYS A 12 2.44 11.66 -11.21
C LYS A 12 2.90 12.88 -12.00
N LYS A 13 1.99 13.80 -12.36
CA LYS A 13 2.35 15.05 -13.06
C LYS A 13 3.25 15.94 -12.20
N ASN A 14 3.13 15.84 -10.89
CA ASN A 14 3.88 16.62 -9.91
C ASN A 14 5.03 15.82 -9.27
N LYS A 15 5.39 14.65 -9.81
CA LYS A 15 6.40 13.75 -9.23
C LYS A 15 6.10 13.39 -7.77
N GLN A 16 4.82 13.18 -7.45
CA GLN A 16 4.33 12.83 -6.12
C GLN A 16 3.68 11.45 -6.13
N GLN A 17 3.51 10.86 -4.94
CA GLN A 17 2.89 9.55 -4.76
C GLN A 17 2.08 9.48 -3.47
N LEU A 18 1.11 8.55 -3.44
CA LEU A 18 0.49 8.05 -2.22
C LEU A 18 1.45 7.02 -1.60
N ALA A 19 2.27 7.45 -0.63
CA ALA A 19 3.36 6.63 -0.12
C ALA A 19 2.90 5.40 0.68
N PHE A 20 1.65 5.34 1.14
CA PHE A 20 1.06 4.14 1.74
C PHE A 20 0.81 3.02 0.72
N GLU A 21 1.03 3.29 -0.56
CA GLU A 21 0.96 2.34 -1.67
C GLU A 21 -0.39 1.62 -1.73
N PRO A 22 -1.42 2.23 -2.36
CA PRO A 22 -2.73 1.62 -2.50
C PRO A 22 -2.65 0.23 -3.15
N ILE A 23 -3.37 -0.75 -2.61
CA ILE A 23 -3.43 -2.09 -3.18
C ILE A 23 -4.56 -2.17 -4.19
N ASP A 24 -4.28 -2.74 -5.36
CA ASP A 24 -5.28 -3.11 -6.36
C ASP A 24 -5.88 -4.48 -6.03
N PHE A 25 -7.09 -4.48 -5.51
CA PHE A 25 -7.85 -5.72 -5.30
C PHE A 25 -8.72 -6.10 -6.50
N GLY A 26 -8.92 -5.21 -7.46
CA GLY A 26 -9.78 -5.45 -8.61
C GLY A 26 -9.33 -6.66 -9.41
N TYR A 27 -8.02 -6.82 -9.57
CA TYR A 27 -7.46 -7.98 -10.25
C TYR A 27 -7.87 -9.32 -9.60
N PHE A 28 -7.90 -9.38 -8.26
CA PHE A 28 -8.29 -10.58 -7.53
C PHE A 28 -9.82 -10.80 -7.49
N LEU A 29 -10.60 -9.73 -7.59
CA LEU A 29 -12.06 -9.79 -7.49
C LEU A 29 -12.73 -9.94 -8.84
N ASN A 30 -12.30 -9.17 -9.85
CA ASN A 30 -12.99 -9.03 -11.14
C ASN A 30 -12.12 -9.40 -12.35
N GLY A 31 -10.81 -9.65 -12.14
CA GLY A 31 -9.83 -9.83 -13.22
C GLY A 31 -9.41 -8.51 -13.92
N GLU A 32 -9.91 -7.38 -13.48
CA GLU A 32 -9.58 -6.05 -14.00
C GLU A 32 -8.83 -5.22 -12.96
N ASN A 33 -7.90 -4.37 -13.42
CA ASN A 33 -7.19 -3.45 -12.53
C ASN A 33 -8.15 -2.37 -12.01
N ASP A 34 -8.54 -2.46 -10.76
CA ASP A 34 -9.35 -1.46 -10.07
C ASP A 34 -8.90 -1.29 -8.61
N PHE A 35 -8.17 -0.23 -8.33
CA PHE A 35 -7.74 0.15 -6.99
C PHE A 35 -8.89 0.62 -6.09
N GLY A 36 -10.10 0.67 -6.61
CA GLY A 36 -11.24 1.20 -5.91
C GLY A 36 -11.18 2.70 -5.65
N SER A 37 -11.99 3.16 -4.72
CA SER A 37 -12.10 4.57 -4.35
C SER A 37 -11.17 4.96 -3.19
N ALA A 38 -10.80 6.24 -3.13
CA ALA A 38 -10.06 6.81 -2.01
C ALA A 38 -10.75 6.58 -0.66
N GLY A 39 -12.09 6.73 -0.63
CA GLY A 39 -12.89 6.45 0.57
C GLY A 39 -12.81 5.00 1.01
N GLY A 40 -12.85 4.05 0.07
CA GLY A 40 -12.70 2.61 0.36
C GLY A 40 -11.34 2.27 0.93
N GLN A 41 -10.25 2.80 0.34
CA GLN A 41 -8.88 2.60 0.84
C GLN A 41 -8.74 3.10 2.29
N VAL A 42 -9.29 4.29 2.60
CA VAL A 42 -9.27 4.85 3.96
C VAL A 42 -10.15 4.04 4.90
N ALA A 43 -11.38 3.75 4.52
CA ALA A 43 -12.32 3.02 5.36
C ALA A 43 -11.79 1.63 5.75
N CYS A 44 -11.06 0.96 4.86
CA CYS A 44 -10.46 -0.34 5.11
C CYS A 44 -9.02 -0.27 5.63
N ASN A 45 -8.39 0.92 5.66
CA ASN A 45 -6.98 1.13 6.01
C ASN A 45 -6.02 0.21 5.21
N ILE A 46 -6.26 0.11 3.91
CA ILE A 46 -5.52 -0.77 3.00
C ILE A 46 -4.20 -0.12 2.60
N SER A 47 -3.09 -0.82 2.83
CA SER A 47 -1.73 -0.31 2.56
C SER A 47 -0.87 -1.41 1.97
N GLY A 48 -0.07 -1.06 0.99
CA GLY A 48 0.84 -1.95 0.29
C GLY A 48 2.15 -2.25 1.03
N PRO A 49 3.10 -2.90 0.35
CA PRO A 49 4.35 -3.37 0.93
C PRO A 49 5.23 -2.26 1.52
N ARG A 50 5.10 -1.01 1.05
CA ARG A 50 5.85 0.14 1.58
C ARG A 50 5.45 0.53 3.01
N ARG A 51 4.43 -0.14 3.59
CA ARG A 51 3.89 0.18 4.90
C ARG A 51 4.94 0.24 6.02
N PHE A 52 5.94 -0.65 6.02
CA PHE A 52 6.98 -0.66 7.06
C PHE A 52 7.92 0.56 6.98
N LYS A 53 8.08 1.16 5.79
CA LYS A 53 8.90 2.36 5.57
C LYS A 53 8.09 3.65 5.67
N ALA A 54 6.91 3.69 5.06
CA ALA A 54 6.14 4.92 4.88
C ALA A 54 4.94 5.04 5.84
N GLY A 55 4.56 3.96 6.52
CA GLY A 55 3.34 3.89 7.30
C GLY A 55 2.12 3.42 6.50
N SER A 56 0.99 3.34 7.19
CA SER A 56 -0.31 2.92 6.62
C SER A 56 -1.10 4.10 6.08
N VAL A 57 -2.25 3.85 5.44
CA VAL A 57 -3.20 4.91 5.04
C VAL A 57 -3.50 5.86 6.19
N ARG A 58 -3.70 5.30 7.41
CA ARG A 58 -3.96 6.06 8.63
C ARG A 58 -2.90 7.14 8.90
N ASP A 59 -1.64 6.89 8.56
CA ASP A 59 -0.53 7.81 8.79
C ASP A 59 -0.46 8.92 7.72
N HIS A 60 -1.23 8.77 6.65
CA HIS A 60 -1.31 9.71 5.53
C HIS A 60 -2.62 10.48 5.45
N VAL A 61 -3.64 10.15 6.25
CA VAL A 61 -4.87 10.95 6.33
C VAL A 61 -4.67 12.11 7.28
N LEU A 62 -4.65 13.34 6.76
CA LEU A 62 -4.50 14.58 7.50
C LEU A 62 -5.85 15.14 7.97
N GLY A 63 -6.91 14.89 7.22
CA GLY A 63 -8.24 15.37 7.54
C GLY A 63 -9.32 14.73 6.69
N PHE A 64 -10.56 14.90 7.11
CA PHE A 64 -11.73 14.43 6.36
C PHE A 64 -12.96 15.29 6.63
N ARG A 65 -13.91 15.20 5.73
CA ARG A 65 -15.29 15.62 5.90
C ARG A 65 -16.19 14.44 5.57
N GLY A 66 -17.29 14.31 6.30
CA GLY A 66 -18.22 13.22 6.08
C GLY A 66 -19.52 13.41 6.84
N VAL A 67 -20.41 12.43 6.71
CA VAL A 67 -21.72 12.41 7.38
C VAL A 67 -21.73 11.23 8.34
N ASN A 68 -22.07 11.49 9.62
CA ASN A 68 -22.16 10.46 10.65
C ASN A 68 -23.52 9.73 10.59
N GLY A 69 -23.71 8.71 11.44
CA GLY A 69 -24.94 7.92 11.53
C GLY A 69 -26.19 8.68 12.00
N ARG A 70 -26.04 9.94 12.44
CA ARG A 70 -27.16 10.84 12.79
C ARG A 70 -27.53 11.80 11.65
N GLY A 71 -26.86 11.73 10.50
CA GLY A 71 -27.04 12.65 9.38
C GLY A 71 -26.30 13.99 9.56
N GLU A 72 -25.44 14.12 10.57
CA GLU A 72 -24.69 15.34 10.85
C GLU A 72 -23.41 15.39 10.04
N ILE A 73 -23.11 16.55 9.46
CA ILE A 73 -21.85 16.79 8.77
C ILE A 73 -20.75 17.00 9.83
N ILE A 74 -19.74 16.16 9.79
CA ILE A 74 -18.57 16.28 10.63
C ILE A 74 -17.31 16.55 9.81
N LYS A 75 -16.38 17.30 10.40
CA LYS A 75 -15.07 17.59 9.82
C LYS A 75 -14.01 17.46 10.90
N SER A 76 -12.89 16.86 10.58
CA SER A 76 -11.75 16.76 11.48
C SER A 76 -10.46 16.86 10.71
N GLY A 77 -9.41 17.37 11.37
CA GLY A 77 -8.11 17.61 10.74
C GLY A 77 -8.12 18.79 9.76
N GLY A 78 -7.15 18.85 8.89
CA GLY A 78 -6.98 19.92 7.92
C GLY A 78 -5.86 19.63 6.94
N VAL A 79 -5.30 20.67 6.34
CA VAL A 79 -4.22 20.58 5.34
C VAL A 79 -2.81 20.62 5.96
N VAL A 80 -2.71 20.63 7.29
CA VAL A 80 -1.44 20.71 8.02
C VAL A 80 -1.07 19.36 8.60
N VAL A 81 0.22 19.04 8.58
CA VAL A 81 0.74 17.75 9.05
C VAL A 81 0.64 17.61 10.58
N LYS A 82 0.66 18.74 11.32
CA LYS A 82 0.58 18.74 12.78
C LYS A 82 -0.70 19.43 13.24
N ASN A 83 -1.60 18.66 13.84
CA ASN A 83 -2.76 19.17 14.57
C ASN A 83 -2.76 18.53 15.96
N VAL A 84 -2.61 19.37 16.99
CA VAL A 84 -2.47 18.93 18.40
C VAL A 84 -3.70 19.23 19.25
N THR A 85 -4.78 19.71 18.64
CA THR A 85 -5.99 20.11 19.36
C THR A 85 -7.06 19.04 19.25
N GLY A 86 -7.45 18.46 20.37
CA GLY A 86 -8.53 17.47 20.47
C GLY A 86 -8.15 16.05 20.03
N TYR A 87 -9.18 15.21 19.86
CA TYR A 87 -9.01 13.83 19.40
C TYR A 87 -8.72 13.77 17.90
N ASP A 88 -7.81 12.89 17.50
CA ASP A 88 -7.50 12.65 16.08
C ASP A 88 -8.55 11.72 15.45
N LEU A 89 -9.70 12.30 15.11
CA LEU A 89 -10.78 11.57 14.45
C LEU A 89 -10.37 11.08 13.05
N SER A 90 -9.40 11.72 12.39
CA SER A 90 -8.88 11.27 11.11
C SER A 90 -8.23 9.89 11.22
N LYS A 91 -7.59 9.61 12.36
CA LYS A 91 -7.03 8.27 12.64
C LYS A 91 -8.10 7.26 13.03
N LEU A 92 -9.18 7.70 13.67
CA LEU A 92 -10.28 6.84 14.10
C LEU A 92 -11.06 6.28 12.92
N ILE A 93 -11.31 7.09 11.87
CA ILE A 93 -12.10 6.67 10.72
C ILE A 93 -11.35 5.71 9.81
N CYS A 94 -10.01 5.69 9.86
CA CYS A 94 -9.22 4.75 9.09
C CYS A 94 -9.37 3.33 9.65
N GLY A 95 -9.88 2.42 8.83
CA GLY A 95 -10.19 1.04 9.24
C GLY A 95 -11.54 0.87 9.90
N SER A 96 -12.40 1.89 9.87
CA SER A 96 -13.78 1.80 10.40
C SER A 96 -14.76 1.07 9.47
N TYR A 97 -14.35 0.68 8.28
CA TYR A 97 -15.19 0.04 7.26
C TYR A 97 -16.45 0.84 6.89
N GLY A 98 -16.40 2.17 7.04
CA GLY A 98 -17.56 3.05 6.79
C GLY A 98 -18.65 2.99 7.86
N THR A 99 -18.44 2.30 8.98
CA THR A 99 -19.46 2.13 10.04
C THR A 99 -19.64 3.38 10.90
N LEU A 100 -18.66 4.29 10.90
CA LEU A 100 -18.69 5.52 11.71
C LEU A 100 -19.13 6.74 10.91
N VAL A 101 -18.73 6.81 9.63
CA VAL A 101 -18.91 7.98 8.79
C VAL A 101 -18.94 7.62 7.32
N ALA A 102 -19.81 8.26 6.55
CA ALA A 102 -19.77 8.27 5.09
C ALA A 102 -18.84 9.41 4.64
N LEU A 103 -17.65 9.06 4.14
CA LEU A 103 -16.61 10.02 3.73
C LEU A 103 -17.01 10.75 2.46
N THR A 104 -16.99 12.09 2.47
CA THR A 104 -17.26 12.95 1.31
C THR A 104 -16.01 13.69 0.82
N GLU A 105 -15.04 13.95 1.71
CA GLU A 105 -13.79 14.63 1.41
C GLU A 105 -12.68 14.02 2.25
N ILE A 106 -11.49 13.84 1.66
CA ILE A 106 -10.31 13.33 2.34
C ILE A 106 -9.11 14.19 1.96
N THR A 107 -8.31 14.57 2.95
CA THR A 107 -7.03 15.25 2.75
C THR A 107 -5.91 14.25 3.00
N PHE A 108 -5.12 13.95 1.97
CA PHE A 108 -3.97 13.07 2.06
C PHE A 108 -2.65 13.85 2.17
N LYS A 109 -1.76 13.35 3.00
CA LYS A 109 -0.33 13.63 2.91
C LYS A 109 0.23 12.86 1.73
N VAL A 110 0.91 13.55 0.82
CA VAL A 110 1.64 12.96 -0.30
C VAL A 110 3.14 13.12 -0.09
N LEU A 111 3.94 12.25 -0.70
CA LEU A 111 5.40 12.33 -0.67
C LEU A 111 5.95 12.43 -2.10
N PRO A 112 7.18 12.92 -2.28
CA PRO A 112 7.87 12.83 -3.56
C PRO A 112 7.91 11.37 -4.05
N ALA A 113 7.72 11.16 -5.34
CA ALA A 113 7.95 9.86 -5.96
C ALA A 113 9.45 9.58 -6.02
N PRO A 114 9.91 8.34 -5.84
CA PRO A 114 11.31 7.99 -6.01
C PRO A 114 11.71 8.19 -7.48
N GLU A 115 12.96 8.61 -7.72
CA GLU A 115 13.48 8.76 -9.07
C GLU A 115 13.76 7.40 -9.72
N GLU A 116 14.27 6.45 -8.92
CA GLU A 116 14.54 5.09 -9.34
C GLU A 116 13.85 4.07 -8.42
N ASN A 117 13.45 2.96 -9.04
CA ASN A 117 12.87 1.80 -8.37
C ASN A 117 13.48 0.53 -8.97
N LYS A 118 14.14 -0.26 -8.14
CA LYS A 118 14.75 -1.53 -8.56
C LYS A 118 14.31 -2.65 -7.63
N THR A 119 13.99 -3.80 -8.20
CA THR A 119 13.65 -5.00 -7.43
C THR A 119 14.73 -6.05 -7.62
N LEU A 120 15.38 -6.43 -6.54
CA LEU A 120 16.31 -7.55 -6.50
C LEU A 120 15.52 -8.84 -6.30
N ILE A 121 15.74 -9.80 -7.19
CA ILE A 121 15.14 -11.13 -7.13
C ILE A 121 16.23 -12.14 -6.74
N ILE A 122 16.02 -12.84 -5.63
CA ILE A 122 16.97 -13.83 -5.11
C ILE A 122 16.28 -15.19 -5.06
N HIS A 123 16.89 -16.17 -5.71
CA HIS A 123 16.41 -17.54 -5.69
C HIS A 123 16.98 -18.29 -4.48
N ASN A 124 16.11 -18.91 -3.69
CA ASN A 124 16.49 -19.59 -2.47
C ASN A 124 16.03 -21.05 -2.51
N LYS A 125 16.95 -21.97 -2.16
CA LYS A 125 16.62 -23.39 -2.01
C LYS A 125 15.92 -23.71 -0.68
N LYS A 126 16.08 -22.85 0.34
CA LYS A 126 15.53 -23.04 1.69
C LYS A 126 14.82 -21.79 2.16
N LEU A 127 13.66 -21.96 2.79
CA LEU A 127 12.83 -20.86 3.28
C LEU A 127 13.52 -20.06 4.41
N GLU A 128 14.30 -20.74 5.26
CA GLU A 128 15.04 -20.09 6.35
C GLU A 128 16.02 -19.05 5.83
N ILE A 129 16.70 -19.34 4.71
CA ILE A 129 17.60 -18.39 4.05
C ILE A 129 16.84 -17.18 3.54
N ALA A 130 15.65 -17.39 2.96
CA ALA A 130 14.81 -16.32 2.47
C ALA A 130 14.37 -15.38 3.60
N VAL A 131 13.97 -15.92 4.76
CA VAL A 131 13.59 -15.15 5.96
C VAL A 131 14.77 -14.34 6.49
N ASP A 132 15.96 -14.94 6.59
CA ASP A 132 17.17 -14.25 7.05
C ASP A 132 17.55 -13.08 6.12
N LEU A 133 17.45 -13.29 4.80
CA LEU A 133 17.68 -12.24 3.81
C LEU A 133 16.68 -11.08 3.94
N LEU A 134 15.41 -11.36 4.17
CA LEU A 134 14.40 -10.31 4.42
C LEU A 134 14.75 -9.49 5.65
N ASN A 135 15.04 -10.14 6.77
CA ASN A 135 15.39 -9.48 8.02
C ASN A 135 16.63 -8.60 7.87
N LYS A 136 17.67 -9.11 7.23
CA LYS A 136 18.90 -8.35 6.95
C LYS A 136 18.65 -7.17 6.02
N SER A 137 17.84 -7.33 4.98
CA SER A 137 17.55 -6.27 4.04
C SER A 137 16.76 -5.12 4.69
N ILE A 138 15.73 -5.43 5.45
CA ILE A 138 14.88 -4.43 6.14
C ILE A 138 15.67 -3.69 7.23
N SER A 139 16.61 -4.38 7.90
CA SER A 139 17.48 -3.80 8.93
C SER A 139 18.71 -3.07 8.37
N SER A 140 18.91 -3.09 7.06
CA SER A 140 20.05 -2.43 6.41
C SER A 140 19.84 -0.91 6.30
N SER A 141 20.93 -0.19 6.04
CA SER A 141 20.90 1.25 5.76
C SER A 141 20.43 1.58 4.33
N ASN A 142 20.11 0.55 3.52
CA ASN A 142 19.61 0.75 2.16
C ASN A 142 18.13 1.15 2.19
N ASP A 143 17.72 1.87 1.16
CA ASP A 143 16.35 2.37 1.01
C ASP A 143 15.37 1.27 0.56
N VAL A 144 15.27 0.20 1.35
CA VAL A 144 14.32 -0.89 1.10
C VAL A 144 12.90 -0.40 1.32
N SER A 145 12.05 -0.54 0.31
CA SER A 145 10.66 -0.07 0.32
C SER A 145 9.63 -1.18 0.18
N GLY A 146 10.07 -2.39 -0.09
CA GLY A 146 9.22 -3.57 -0.17
C GLY A 146 10.05 -4.83 -0.06
N ALA A 147 9.54 -5.83 0.63
CA ALA A 147 10.20 -7.12 0.74
C ALA A 147 9.16 -8.23 0.86
N ALA A 148 9.32 -9.29 0.09
CA ALA A 148 8.38 -10.41 0.05
C ALA A 148 9.10 -11.73 -0.22
N ILE A 149 8.53 -12.82 0.28
CA ILE A 149 8.90 -14.18 -0.09
C ILE A 149 7.76 -14.78 -0.91
N LEU A 150 8.09 -15.34 -2.06
CA LEU A 150 7.22 -16.15 -2.88
C LEU A 150 7.62 -17.60 -2.68
N PRO A 151 6.88 -18.39 -1.88
CA PRO A 151 7.21 -19.79 -1.65
C PRO A 151 7.00 -20.63 -2.92
N ASP A 152 7.69 -21.75 -3.01
CA ASP A 152 7.61 -22.69 -4.16
C ASP A 152 6.53 -23.78 -3.99
N ASP A 153 5.62 -23.64 -3.06
CA ASP A 153 4.52 -24.59 -2.85
C ASP A 153 3.29 -24.13 -3.63
N PRO A 154 2.83 -24.90 -4.66
CA PRO A 154 1.65 -24.54 -5.46
C PRO A 154 0.35 -24.53 -4.66
N LYS A 155 0.31 -25.14 -3.47
CA LYS A 155 -0.85 -25.14 -2.57
C LYS A 155 -0.97 -23.83 -1.78
N VAL A 156 0.10 -23.05 -1.69
CA VAL A 156 0.10 -21.78 -0.96
C VAL A 156 -0.40 -20.66 -1.89
N PRO A 157 -1.50 -19.97 -1.56
CA PRO A 157 -1.92 -18.78 -2.30
C PRO A 157 -0.80 -17.74 -2.34
N GLY A 158 -0.54 -17.18 -3.50
CA GLY A 158 0.57 -16.23 -3.67
C GLY A 158 1.96 -16.88 -3.80
N SER A 159 2.00 -18.22 -3.97
CA SER A 159 3.26 -18.89 -4.30
C SER A 159 3.83 -18.42 -5.63
N ARG A 160 5.15 -18.61 -5.83
CA ARG A 160 5.85 -18.29 -7.08
C ARG A 160 5.13 -18.86 -8.30
N LEU A 161 4.71 -20.12 -8.24
CA LEU A 161 4.03 -20.80 -9.35
C LEU A 161 2.66 -20.20 -9.66
N ASN A 162 1.91 -19.82 -8.64
CA ASN A 162 0.60 -19.18 -8.83
C ASN A 162 0.77 -17.78 -9.44
N ILE A 163 1.71 -16.97 -8.93
CA ILE A 163 2.03 -15.65 -9.46
C ILE A 163 2.55 -15.76 -10.89
N GLN A 164 3.43 -16.70 -11.18
CA GLN A 164 3.94 -16.92 -12.52
C GLN A 164 2.84 -17.23 -13.54
N LYS A 165 1.88 -18.09 -13.18
CA LYS A 165 0.72 -18.41 -14.03
C LYS A 165 -0.19 -17.18 -14.21
N THR A 166 -0.50 -16.50 -13.11
CA THR A 166 -1.43 -15.38 -13.09
C THR A 166 -0.93 -14.19 -13.92
N PHE A 167 0.36 -13.86 -13.79
CA PHE A 167 0.95 -12.70 -14.46
C PHE A 167 1.78 -13.06 -15.71
N GLN A 168 1.78 -14.33 -16.13
CA GLN A 168 2.52 -14.84 -17.33
C GLN A 168 4.02 -14.47 -17.30
N LEU A 169 4.63 -14.51 -16.11
CA LEU A 169 6.03 -14.16 -15.92
C LEU A 169 6.94 -15.34 -16.31
N ASN A 170 7.54 -15.29 -17.49
CA ASN A 170 8.39 -16.38 -18.01
C ASN A 170 9.77 -16.46 -17.38
N ASP A 171 10.23 -15.39 -16.73
CA ASP A 171 11.60 -15.26 -16.20
C ASP A 171 11.81 -15.90 -14.82
N LEU A 172 10.75 -16.40 -14.19
CA LEU A 172 10.81 -17.02 -12.86
C LEU A 172 10.95 -18.56 -12.91
N LYS A 173 11.73 -19.08 -13.87
CA LYS A 173 11.83 -20.53 -14.15
C LYS A 173 12.70 -21.36 -13.21
N HIS A 174 13.23 -20.78 -12.14
CA HIS A 174 14.11 -21.50 -11.22
C HIS A 174 13.30 -22.27 -10.15
N GLU A 175 13.83 -23.39 -9.70
CA GLU A 175 13.30 -24.15 -8.57
C GLU A 175 13.57 -23.42 -7.24
N GLY A 176 12.65 -23.58 -6.28
CA GLY A 176 12.75 -23.00 -4.95
C GLY A 176 11.99 -21.69 -4.76
N SER A 177 12.03 -21.17 -3.55
CA SER A 177 11.38 -19.91 -3.21
C SER A 177 12.14 -18.70 -3.78
N ILE A 178 11.42 -17.60 -3.95
CA ILE A 178 12.00 -16.32 -4.40
C ILE A 178 11.85 -15.31 -3.26
N THR A 179 12.94 -14.59 -2.99
CA THR A 179 12.90 -13.36 -2.19
C THR A 179 12.96 -12.17 -3.12
N ALA A 180 11.96 -11.31 -3.07
CA ALA A 180 11.92 -10.04 -3.80
C ALA A 180 12.15 -8.90 -2.83
N ILE A 181 13.14 -8.05 -3.12
CA ILE A 181 13.50 -6.88 -2.29
C ILE A 181 13.46 -5.66 -3.20
N ARG A 182 12.57 -4.72 -2.92
CA ARG A 182 12.47 -3.46 -3.66
C ARG A 182 13.25 -2.37 -2.95
N ILE A 183 14.09 -1.69 -3.71
CA ILE A 183 14.90 -0.55 -3.29
C ILE A 183 14.46 0.65 -4.09
N GLU A 184 14.25 1.78 -3.42
CA GLU A 184 13.86 3.05 -4.02
C GLU A 184 14.85 4.14 -3.59
N GLY A 185 15.21 5.01 -4.52
CA GLY A 185 16.17 6.07 -4.27
C GLY A 185 15.98 7.28 -5.17
N SER A 186 16.76 8.29 -4.90
CA SER A 186 16.97 9.50 -5.70
C SER A 186 18.25 9.38 -6.50
#